data_1cc1d80f110f4ea182145ccf5569645a
#
_entry.id   1cc1d80f110f4ea182145ccf5569645a
#
_cell.length_a   1.000
_cell.length_b   1.000
_cell.length_c   1.000
_cell.angle_alpha   90.00
_cell.angle_beta   90.00
_cell.angle_gamma   90.00
#
_symmetry.space_group_name_H-M   'P 1'
#
loop_
_entity.id
_entity.type
_entity.pdbx_description
1 polymer ?
#
loop_
_entity_poly.entity_id
_entity_poly.type
_entity_poly.pdbx_seq_one_letter_code
_entity_poly.pdbx_strand_id
1 'polypeptide(L)'
;MEKELAQLDQFKVFRLQKPGESLDGYERLPYHVVWDCKFDYRRKARVVLQGDKQEAITDESYSGVVSLQTVRIMFLLATVNKLQLRAADVGNAFLNGITRDKLYIIAVQNLALREKEKP
;
A
#
# COMPACT_ATOMS: atom_id res chain seq x y z
N MET A 1 7.56 11.08 -6.38
CA MET A 1 6.44 11.62 -5.60
C MET A 1 5.17 11.71 -6.45
N GLU A 2 5.14 12.44 -7.57
CA GLU A 2 3.92 12.59 -8.38
C GLU A 2 3.29 11.28 -8.84
N LYS A 3 4.09 10.32 -9.30
CA LYS A 3 3.59 9.01 -9.71
C LYS A 3 2.95 8.24 -8.56
N GLU A 4 3.53 8.32 -7.37
CA GLU A 4 3.00 7.67 -6.16
C GLU A 4 1.66 8.30 -5.77
N LEU A 5 1.60 9.62 -5.73
CA LEU A 5 0.35 10.33 -5.43
C LEU A 5 -0.75 10.05 -6.46
N ALA A 6 -0.39 9.96 -7.75
CA ALA A 6 -1.33 9.60 -8.80
C ALA A 6 -1.90 8.17 -8.62
N GLN A 7 -1.09 7.24 -8.15
CA GLN A 7 -1.55 5.89 -7.82
C GLN A 7 -2.51 5.89 -6.62
N LEU A 8 -2.17 6.60 -5.55
CA LEU A 8 -3.07 6.73 -4.38
C LEU A 8 -4.42 7.34 -4.77
N ASP A 9 -4.43 8.31 -5.66
CA ASP A 9 -5.64 8.91 -6.24
C ASP A 9 -6.44 7.91 -7.07
N GLN A 10 -5.75 7.15 -7.94
CA GLN A 10 -6.39 6.15 -8.80
C GLN A 10 -7.12 5.08 -7.99
N PHE A 11 -6.48 4.61 -6.91
CA PHE A 11 -7.05 3.63 -5.99
C PHE A 11 -8.01 4.22 -4.97
N LYS A 12 -8.19 5.56 -4.95
CA LYS A 12 -9.04 6.29 -3.99
C LYS A 12 -8.71 5.92 -2.54
N VAL A 13 -7.41 5.81 -2.24
CA VAL A 13 -6.91 5.38 -0.93
C VAL A 13 -7.33 6.34 0.18
N PHE A 14 -7.38 7.64 -0.12
CA PHE A 14 -7.79 8.67 0.82
C PHE A 14 -8.99 9.45 0.29
N ARG A 15 -9.79 9.95 1.21
CA ARG A 15 -10.77 11.00 0.94
C ARG A 15 -10.50 12.19 1.84
N LEU A 16 -10.80 13.38 1.37
CA LEU A 16 -10.75 14.56 2.23
C LEU A 16 -11.92 14.55 3.22
N GLN A 17 -11.63 14.97 4.46
CA GLN A 17 -12.64 15.27 5.45
C GLN A 17 -13.51 16.43 4.97
N LYS A 18 -14.82 16.30 5.11
CA LYS A 18 -15.75 17.39 4.80
C LYS A 18 -15.75 18.42 5.93
N PRO A 19 -15.92 19.72 5.63
CA PRO A 19 -16.07 20.72 6.66
C PRO A 19 -17.21 20.36 7.63
N GLY A 20 -16.92 20.36 8.95
CA GLY A 20 -17.88 20.00 9.98
C GLY A 20 -18.09 18.48 10.22
N GLU A 21 -17.38 17.62 9.51
CA GLU A 21 -17.41 16.17 9.74
C GLU A 21 -16.66 15.84 11.04
N SER A 22 -17.32 15.12 11.98
CA SER A 22 -16.66 14.58 13.17
C SER A 22 -15.73 13.44 12.82
N LEU A 23 -14.59 13.38 13.51
CA LEU A 23 -13.64 12.26 13.47
C LEU A 23 -13.79 11.33 14.66
N ASP A 24 -14.95 11.35 15.35
CA ASP A 24 -15.20 10.47 16.48
C ASP A 24 -15.09 8.99 16.06
N GLY A 25 -14.31 8.24 16.84
CA GLY A 25 -14.02 6.84 16.54
C GLY A 25 -13.02 6.62 15.40
N TYR A 26 -12.36 7.68 14.91
CA TYR A 26 -11.24 7.56 13.99
C TYR A 26 -9.93 7.68 14.74
N GLU A 27 -8.98 6.81 14.44
CA GLU A 27 -7.62 6.84 14.97
C GLU A 27 -6.68 7.60 14.04
N ARG A 28 -5.84 8.45 14.64
CA ARG A 28 -4.81 9.18 13.87
C ARG A 28 -3.58 8.33 13.66
N LEU A 29 -3.21 8.11 12.41
CA LEU A 29 -1.92 7.51 12.07
C LEU A 29 -0.91 8.54 11.56
N PRO A 30 0.31 8.52 12.10
CA PRO A 30 1.42 9.25 11.50
C PRO A 30 1.82 8.60 10.18
N TYR A 31 2.38 9.40 9.28
CA TYR A 31 2.96 8.90 8.04
C TYR A 31 4.31 9.54 7.77
N HIS A 32 5.11 8.88 6.96
CA HIS A 32 6.34 9.45 6.44
C HIS A 32 6.55 9.04 4.99
N VAL A 33 7.43 9.76 4.30
CA VAL A 33 7.78 9.45 2.92
C VAL A 33 9.16 8.81 2.92
N VAL A 34 9.23 7.57 2.44
CA VAL A 34 10.48 6.86 2.24
C VAL A 34 10.96 7.13 0.81
N TRP A 35 12.16 7.63 0.69
CA TRP A 35 12.84 7.83 -0.58
C TRP A 35 13.82 6.71 -0.81
N ASP A 36 13.78 6.15 -2.00
CA ASP A 36 14.63 5.05 -2.42
C ASP A 36 15.19 5.34 -3.82
N CYS A 37 16.38 4.81 -4.10
CA CYS A 37 16.97 4.86 -5.43
C CYS A 37 17.13 3.45 -5.93
N LYS A 38 16.44 3.12 -7.02
CA LYS A 38 16.58 1.81 -7.65
C LYS A 38 17.97 1.64 -8.26
N PHE A 39 18.37 0.40 -8.51
CA PHE A 39 19.65 0.07 -9.13
C PHE A 39 19.86 0.77 -10.49
N ASP A 40 18.79 1.09 -11.20
CA ASP A 40 18.79 1.84 -12.45
C ASP A 40 18.71 3.37 -12.25
N TYR A 41 19.08 3.86 -11.08
CA TYR A 41 19.07 5.28 -10.67
C TYR A 41 17.70 5.98 -10.68
N ARG A 42 16.62 5.25 -10.89
CA ARG A 42 15.27 5.82 -10.79
C ARG A 42 14.92 6.09 -9.32
N ARG A 43 14.57 7.33 -9.04
CA ARG A 43 14.07 7.72 -7.71
C ARG A 43 12.68 7.15 -7.48
N LYS A 44 12.48 6.50 -6.35
CA LYS A 44 11.20 5.98 -5.88
C LYS A 44 10.82 6.67 -4.59
N ALA A 45 9.57 7.08 -4.47
CA ALA A 45 8.99 7.55 -3.22
C ALA A 45 7.89 6.59 -2.80
N ARG A 46 7.73 6.37 -1.51
CA ARG A 46 6.61 5.61 -0.93
C ARG A 46 6.03 6.39 0.22
N VAL A 47 4.73 6.54 0.25
CA VAL A 47 4.02 7.02 1.43
C VAL A 47 3.77 5.82 2.34
N VAL A 48 4.28 5.88 3.56
CA VAL A 48 4.20 4.78 4.53
C VAL A 48 3.45 5.27 5.77
N LEU A 49 2.35 4.61 6.10
CA LEU A 49 1.63 4.81 7.35
C LEU A 49 2.32 4.01 8.45
N GLN A 50 2.44 4.60 9.65
CA GLN A 50 3.06 3.93 10.80
C GLN A 50 2.04 3.05 11.53
N GLY A 51 1.74 1.89 10.95
CA GLY A 51 0.80 0.93 11.52
C GLY A 51 1.25 0.33 12.86
N ASP A 52 2.54 0.39 13.18
CA ASP A 52 3.10 0.01 14.48
C ASP A 52 2.60 0.87 15.65
N LYS A 53 2.01 2.03 15.34
CA LYS A 53 1.42 2.96 16.33
C LYS A 53 -0.09 2.88 16.39
N GLN A 54 -0.71 1.98 15.67
CA GLN A 54 -2.14 1.73 15.74
C GLN A 54 -2.45 0.96 17.04
N GLU A 55 -3.40 1.45 17.83
CA GLU A 55 -3.73 0.86 19.14
C GLU A 55 -4.49 -0.46 19.00
N ALA A 56 -5.39 -0.55 18.04
CA ALA A 56 -6.16 -1.74 17.78
C ALA A 56 -6.10 -2.10 16.30
N ILE A 57 -5.57 -3.28 15.97
CA ILE A 57 -5.55 -3.81 14.62
C ILE A 57 -6.69 -4.82 14.49
N THR A 58 -7.68 -4.52 13.66
CA THR A 58 -8.83 -5.39 13.44
C THR A 58 -8.54 -6.48 12.41
N ASP A 59 -7.68 -6.17 11.44
CA ASP A 59 -7.33 -7.09 10.36
C ASP A 59 -6.01 -7.82 10.65
N GLU A 60 -5.90 -9.08 10.18
CA GLU A 60 -4.64 -9.81 10.25
C GLU A 60 -3.56 -9.12 9.41
N SER A 61 -2.49 -8.69 10.07
CA SER A 61 -1.36 -8.01 9.42
C SER A 61 -0.30 -8.95 8.85
N TYR A 62 -0.38 -10.26 9.19
CA TYR A 62 0.58 -11.26 8.76
C TYR A 62 0.14 -11.97 7.48
N SER A 63 1.03 -12.03 6.50
CA SER A 63 0.88 -12.88 5.32
C SER A 63 2.09 -13.80 5.20
N GLY A 64 1.83 -15.11 5.16
CA GLY A 64 2.88 -16.12 5.03
C GLY A 64 3.61 -15.98 3.69
N VAL A 65 4.94 -16.07 3.74
CA VAL A 65 5.79 -16.14 2.55
C VAL A 65 6.16 -17.59 2.28
N VAL A 66 6.02 -18.04 1.04
CA VAL A 66 6.41 -19.40 0.64
C VAL A 66 7.90 -19.62 0.84
N SER A 67 8.30 -20.78 1.36
CA SER A 67 9.70 -21.11 1.55
C SER A 67 10.40 -21.40 0.22
N LEU A 68 11.71 -21.15 0.16
CA LEU A 68 12.52 -21.46 -1.02
C LEU A 68 12.49 -22.97 -1.36
N GLN A 69 12.42 -23.84 -0.34
CA GLN A 69 12.29 -25.29 -0.53
C GLN A 69 10.99 -25.64 -1.24
N THR A 70 9.88 -25.04 -0.83
CA THR A 70 8.56 -25.22 -1.47
C THR A 70 8.60 -24.79 -2.94
N VAL A 71 9.24 -23.65 -3.25
CA VAL A 71 9.41 -23.21 -4.63
C VAL A 71 10.21 -24.21 -5.45
N ARG A 72 11.32 -24.77 -4.91
CA ARG A 72 12.14 -25.78 -5.59
C ARG A 72 11.37 -27.07 -5.85
N ILE A 73 10.58 -27.54 -4.88
CA ILE A 73 9.72 -28.71 -5.04
C ILE A 73 8.67 -28.44 -6.14
N MET A 74 8.08 -27.28 -6.17
CA MET A 74 7.12 -26.90 -7.22
C MET A 74 7.76 -26.97 -8.61
N PHE A 75 8.97 -26.44 -8.78
CA PHE A 75 9.69 -26.54 -10.06
C PHE A 75 9.99 -28.00 -10.45
N LEU A 76 10.41 -28.82 -9.49
CA LEU A 76 10.67 -30.25 -9.73
C LEU A 76 9.40 -30.96 -10.19
N LEU A 77 8.30 -30.81 -9.46
CA LEU A 77 7.01 -31.42 -9.80
C LEU A 77 6.50 -30.96 -11.16
N ALA A 78 6.65 -29.68 -11.48
CA ALA A 78 6.25 -29.14 -12.77
C ALA A 78 7.07 -29.77 -13.91
N THR A 79 8.38 -29.93 -13.71
CA THR A 79 9.27 -30.56 -14.71
C THR A 79 8.91 -32.02 -14.95
N VAL A 80 8.76 -32.81 -13.87
CA VAL A 80 8.42 -34.24 -13.95
C VAL A 80 7.06 -34.46 -14.63
N ASN A 81 6.09 -33.61 -14.34
CA ASN A 81 4.72 -33.72 -14.88
C ASN A 81 4.52 -32.92 -16.18
N LYS A 82 5.59 -32.32 -16.75
CA LYS A 82 5.52 -31.50 -17.97
C LYS A 82 4.50 -30.35 -17.86
N LEU A 83 4.37 -29.76 -16.69
CA LEU A 83 3.47 -28.61 -16.46
C LEU A 83 4.13 -27.31 -16.87
N GLN A 84 3.30 -26.38 -17.35
CA GLN A 84 3.74 -25.01 -17.63
C GLN A 84 3.72 -24.19 -16.35
N LEU A 85 4.81 -23.51 -16.04
CA LEU A 85 4.89 -22.53 -14.96
C LEU A 85 4.61 -21.13 -15.48
N ARG A 86 3.84 -20.36 -14.73
CA ARG A 86 3.58 -18.94 -14.99
C ARG A 86 3.85 -18.17 -13.72
N ALA A 87 4.48 -17.01 -13.88
CA ALA A 87 4.66 -16.05 -12.80
C ALA A 87 3.80 -14.81 -13.08
N ALA A 88 3.21 -14.26 -12.04
CA ALA A 88 2.46 -13.01 -12.10
C ALA A 88 2.83 -12.15 -10.89
N ASP A 89 2.87 -10.85 -11.09
CA ASP A 89 3.05 -9.86 -10.02
C ASP A 89 1.79 -9.01 -9.93
N VAL A 90 1.26 -8.87 -8.70
CA VAL A 90 0.09 -8.03 -8.45
C VAL A 90 0.58 -6.63 -8.11
N GLY A 91 0.47 -5.73 -9.09
CA GLY A 91 0.82 -4.33 -8.88
C GLY A 91 -0.02 -3.71 -7.77
N ASN A 92 0.66 -3.03 -6.83
CA ASN A 92 0.01 -2.34 -5.71
C ASN A 92 -0.97 -3.24 -4.91
N ALA A 93 -0.59 -4.47 -4.63
CA ALA A 93 -1.44 -5.49 -4.00
C ALA A 93 -2.16 -4.96 -2.74
N PHE A 94 -1.46 -4.22 -1.89
CA PHE A 94 -2.05 -3.65 -0.66
C PHE A 94 -3.12 -2.59 -0.93
N LEU A 95 -3.04 -1.85 -2.04
CA LEU A 95 -4.02 -0.84 -2.39
C LEU A 95 -5.32 -1.43 -2.96
N ASN A 96 -5.34 -2.73 -3.25
CA ASN A 96 -6.55 -3.46 -3.63
C ASN A 96 -7.36 -3.95 -2.42
N GLY A 97 -6.76 -3.92 -1.22
CA GLY A 97 -7.43 -4.24 0.03
C GLY A 97 -8.20 -3.04 0.59
N ILE A 98 -9.31 -3.31 1.26
CA ILE A 98 -10.10 -2.29 1.97
C ILE A 98 -9.89 -2.53 3.46
N THR A 99 -9.39 -1.52 4.17
CA THR A 99 -9.31 -1.58 5.63
C THR A 99 -10.68 -1.44 6.27
N ARG A 100 -10.91 -2.13 7.37
CA ARG A 100 -12.10 -1.98 8.24
C ARG A 100 -11.90 -0.92 9.30
N ASP A 101 -10.64 -0.57 9.57
CA ASP A 101 -10.29 0.40 10.60
C ASP A 101 -10.57 1.82 10.13
N LYS A 102 -11.12 2.63 11.03
CA LYS A 102 -11.39 4.04 10.78
C LYS A 102 -10.14 4.85 11.10
N LEU A 103 -9.39 5.19 10.10
CA LEU A 103 -8.09 5.84 10.22
C LEU A 103 -8.10 7.22 9.54
N TYR A 104 -7.32 8.16 10.08
CA TYR A 104 -7.07 9.42 9.41
C TYR A 104 -5.61 9.85 9.51
N ILE A 105 -5.18 10.66 8.57
CA ILE A 105 -3.87 11.29 8.54
C ILE A 105 -4.03 12.80 8.46
N ILE A 106 -3.05 13.54 9.01
CA ILE A 106 -2.95 14.97 8.80
C ILE A 106 -1.97 15.19 7.66
N ALA A 107 -2.50 15.52 6.48
CA ALA A 107 -1.68 15.72 5.29
C ALA A 107 -0.92 17.04 5.35
N VAL A 108 0.37 17.04 4.98
CA VAL A 108 1.14 18.27 4.73
C VAL A 108 0.67 18.86 3.40
N GLN A 109 0.79 20.17 3.23
CA GLN A 109 0.29 20.93 2.09
C GLN A 109 0.49 20.30 0.71
N ASN A 110 1.61 19.62 0.49
CA ASN A 110 1.93 18.96 -0.78
C ASN A 110 1.10 17.70 -1.09
N LEU A 111 0.49 17.08 -0.09
CA LEU A 111 -0.42 15.96 -0.25
C LEU A 111 -1.87 16.44 -0.47
N ALA A 112 -2.23 17.59 0.12
CA ALA A 112 -3.57 18.15 0.11
C ALA A 112 -3.90 19.03 -1.12
N LEU A 113 -2.89 19.51 -1.84
CA LEU A 113 -3.09 20.49 -2.91
C LEU A 113 -3.65 19.92 -4.22
N ARG A 114 -3.61 18.60 -4.44
CA ARG A 114 -4.05 18.03 -5.72
C ARG A 114 -5.56 18.04 -5.95
N GLU A 115 -6.39 18.15 -4.91
CA GLU A 115 -7.84 18.19 -5.11
C GLU A 115 -8.38 19.59 -5.43
N LYS A 116 -7.60 20.66 -5.17
CA LYS A 116 -8.02 22.02 -5.53
C LYS A 116 -7.83 22.37 -7.01
N GLU A 117 -7.14 21.53 -7.77
CA GLU A 117 -6.85 21.74 -9.20
C GLU A 117 -7.69 20.87 -10.15
N LYS A 118 -8.71 20.15 -9.65
CA LYS A 118 -9.70 19.53 -10.55
C LYS A 118 -10.79 20.56 -10.86
N PRO A 119 -10.97 20.92 -12.16
CA PRO A 119 -12.06 21.80 -12.60
C PRO A 119 -13.43 21.17 -12.32
#